data_17aabbbf3668c0d525168d905658a52b
#
_entry.id   17aabbbf3668c0d525168d905658a52b
#
_cell.length_a   1.000
_cell.length_b   1.000
_cell.length_c   1.000
_cell.angle_alpha   90.00
_cell.angle_beta   90.00
_cell.angle_gamma   90.00
#
_symmetry.space_group_name_H-M   'P 1'
#
loop_
_entity.id
_entity.type
_entity.pdbx_description
1 polymer ?
#
loop_
_entity_poly.entity_id
_entity_poly.type
_entity_poly.pdbx_seq_one_letter_code
_entity_poly.pdbx_strand_id
1 'polypeptide(L)'
;TQKNGVFLTGRAAFFILITHYKNTADALCGRTEDTLTDKKLISSLQGLRAVAFLSVVLSHCGAPWLGPWAITVFVALSGFLMTCNYYDRPRTAPGLRSAIAFSLKKIRKLYPLHLIMMAAALLFVLKGLLAQPSARGVLSCAAQLVVSIFLLQTWIPSSRFWFCLNGVAWYLSVQAFLYAIFP
;
A
#
# COMPACT_ATOMS: atom_id res chain seq x y z
N THR A 1 -33.03 -12.11 7.14
CA THR A 1 -32.23 -13.36 7.25
C THR A 1 -31.25 -13.58 6.07
N GLN A 2 -31.14 -12.63 5.12
CA GLN A 2 -30.36 -12.83 3.87
C GLN A 2 -28.99 -12.12 3.85
N LYS A 3 -28.61 -11.40 4.90
CA LYS A 3 -27.33 -10.65 4.96
C LYS A 3 -26.12 -11.47 5.39
N ASN A 4 -26.31 -12.64 5.99
CA ASN A 4 -25.19 -13.44 6.52
C ASN A 4 -24.54 -14.38 5.48
N GLY A 5 -25.21 -14.70 4.38
CA GLY A 5 -24.68 -15.58 3.33
C GLY A 5 -23.60 -14.95 2.46
N VAL A 6 -23.72 -13.65 2.16
CA VAL A 6 -22.77 -12.93 1.28
C VAL A 6 -21.43 -12.68 1.99
N PHE A 7 -21.46 -12.51 3.31
CA PHE A 7 -20.25 -12.27 4.11
C PHE A 7 -19.39 -13.54 4.29
N LEU A 8 -20.04 -14.71 4.39
CA LEU A 8 -19.36 -16.02 4.48
C LEU A 8 -18.74 -16.43 3.15
N THR A 9 -19.40 -16.13 2.01
CA THR A 9 -18.85 -16.39 0.67
C THR A 9 -17.63 -15.53 0.38
N GLY A 10 -17.62 -14.27 0.80
CA GLY A 10 -16.46 -13.38 0.64
C GLY A 10 -15.22 -13.85 1.43
N ARG A 11 -15.42 -14.34 2.67
CA ARG A 11 -14.32 -14.89 3.49
C ARG A 11 -13.79 -16.21 2.93
N ALA A 12 -14.66 -17.11 2.48
CA ALA A 12 -14.26 -18.36 1.83
C ALA A 12 -13.52 -18.10 0.51
N ALA A 13 -14.02 -17.20 -0.34
CA ALA A 13 -13.36 -16.79 -1.57
C ALA A 13 -11.99 -16.16 -1.30
N PHE A 14 -11.89 -15.32 -0.28
CA PHE A 14 -10.62 -14.70 0.15
C PHE A 14 -9.61 -15.75 0.64
N PHE A 15 -10.05 -16.74 1.46
CA PHE A 15 -9.20 -17.84 1.90
C PHE A 15 -8.77 -18.76 0.74
N ILE A 16 -9.66 -19.07 -0.19
CA ILE A 16 -9.33 -19.85 -1.38
C ILE A 16 -8.32 -19.09 -2.25
N LEU A 17 -8.50 -17.78 -2.42
CA LEU A 17 -7.60 -16.92 -3.18
C LEU A 17 -6.20 -16.84 -2.54
N ILE A 18 -6.13 -16.72 -1.21
CA ILE A 18 -4.88 -16.74 -0.47
C ILE A 18 -4.20 -18.10 -0.58
N THR A 19 -4.95 -19.20 -0.44
CA THR A 19 -4.39 -20.56 -0.53
C THR A 19 -3.90 -20.85 -1.94
N HIS A 20 -4.67 -20.47 -2.96
CA HIS A 20 -4.27 -20.61 -4.36
C HIS A 20 -3.06 -19.73 -4.68
N TYR A 21 -3.03 -18.49 -4.18
CA TYR A 21 -1.90 -17.57 -4.32
C TYR A 21 -0.64 -18.13 -3.63
N LYS A 22 -0.78 -18.68 -2.42
CA LYS A 22 0.31 -19.31 -1.69
C LYS A 22 0.86 -20.52 -2.47
N ASN A 23 0.01 -21.44 -2.92
CA ASN A 23 0.42 -22.60 -3.69
C ASN A 23 1.11 -22.21 -5.02
N THR A 24 0.61 -21.17 -5.67
CA THR A 24 1.24 -20.63 -6.91
C THR A 24 2.56 -19.95 -6.60
N ALA A 25 2.66 -19.20 -5.50
CA ALA A 25 3.90 -18.59 -5.06
C ALA A 25 4.93 -19.67 -4.66
N ASP A 26 4.52 -20.73 -3.97
CA ASP A 26 5.35 -21.86 -3.59
C ASP A 26 5.89 -22.61 -4.83
N ALA A 27 5.03 -22.78 -5.85
CA ALA A 27 5.43 -23.41 -7.12
C ALA A 27 6.39 -22.54 -7.96
N LEU A 28 6.23 -21.22 -7.92
CA LEU A 28 7.06 -20.27 -8.67
C LEU A 28 8.34 -19.87 -7.92
N CYS A 29 8.33 -19.91 -6.59
CA CYS A 29 9.49 -19.62 -5.72
C CYS A 29 10.25 -20.90 -5.35
N GLY A 30 9.69 -22.08 -5.64
CA GLY A 30 10.36 -23.38 -5.48
C GLY A 30 11.63 -23.39 -6.32
N ARG A 31 12.74 -23.49 -5.62
CA ARG A 31 14.12 -23.42 -6.10
C ARG A 31 14.34 -24.31 -7.32
N THR A 32 14.16 -23.78 -8.52
CA THR A 32 14.82 -24.33 -9.71
C THR A 32 16.25 -23.81 -9.71
N GLU A 33 17.22 -24.69 -9.79
CA GLU A 33 18.67 -24.38 -9.80
C GLU A 33 19.13 -23.47 -10.94
N ASP A 34 18.21 -22.98 -11.78
CA ASP A 34 18.49 -22.13 -12.92
C ASP A 34 18.46 -20.65 -12.56
N THR A 35 19.63 -20.11 -12.22
CA THR A 35 19.87 -18.66 -12.00
C THR A 35 19.43 -17.77 -13.19
N LEU A 36 19.32 -18.33 -14.40
CA LEU A 36 18.86 -17.63 -15.61
C LEU A 36 17.33 -17.47 -15.62
N THR A 37 16.60 -18.47 -15.15
CA THR A 37 15.12 -18.45 -15.05
C THR A 37 14.68 -17.42 -14.00
N ASP A 38 15.36 -17.35 -12.86
CA ASP A 38 15.11 -16.37 -11.82
C ASP A 38 15.32 -14.92 -12.29
N LYS A 39 16.41 -14.68 -13.05
CA LYS A 39 16.69 -13.36 -13.63
C LYS A 39 15.61 -12.93 -14.64
N LYS A 40 15.15 -13.84 -15.50
CA LYS A 40 14.07 -13.57 -16.46
C LYS A 40 12.75 -13.27 -15.76
N LEU A 41 12.39 -14.04 -14.73
CA LEU A 41 11.19 -13.83 -13.94
C LEU A 41 11.20 -12.46 -13.26
N ILE A 42 12.30 -12.10 -12.61
CA ILE A 42 12.47 -10.79 -11.95
C ILE A 42 12.36 -9.66 -12.99
N SER A 43 12.98 -9.82 -14.18
CA SER A 43 12.88 -8.83 -15.24
C SER A 43 11.44 -8.64 -15.75
N SER A 44 10.69 -9.73 -15.94
CA SER A 44 9.28 -9.68 -16.34
C SER A 44 8.40 -8.99 -15.31
N LEU A 45 8.63 -9.24 -14.01
CA LEU A 45 7.91 -8.57 -12.92
C LEU A 45 8.25 -7.08 -12.84
N GLN A 46 9.48 -6.69 -13.15
CA GLN A 46 9.84 -5.27 -13.26
C GLN A 46 9.15 -4.60 -14.45
N GLY A 47 9.06 -5.29 -15.59
CA GLY A 47 8.30 -4.83 -16.75
C GLY A 47 6.82 -4.59 -16.42
N LEU A 48 6.18 -5.53 -15.72
CA LEU A 48 4.80 -5.38 -15.27
C LEU A 48 4.62 -4.21 -14.29
N ARG A 49 5.59 -3.96 -13.41
CA ARG A 49 5.60 -2.77 -12.54
C ARG A 49 5.69 -1.47 -13.33
N ALA A 50 6.52 -1.45 -14.39
CA ALA A 50 6.63 -0.26 -15.24
C ALA A 50 5.32 0.05 -15.97
N VAL A 51 4.66 -0.98 -16.51
CA VAL A 51 3.32 -0.83 -17.14
C VAL A 51 2.29 -0.35 -16.13
N ALA A 52 2.25 -0.93 -14.94
CA ALA A 52 1.35 -0.47 -13.88
C ALA A 52 1.64 0.98 -13.46
N PHE A 53 2.90 1.39 -13.38
CA PHE A 53 3.29 2.77 -13.09
C PHE A 53 2.78 3.74 -14.19
N LEU A 54 2.99 3.41 -15.46
CA LEU A 54 2.48 4.20 -16.58
C LEU A 54 0.95 4.30 -16.54
N SER A 55 0.27 3.22 -16.18
CA SER A 55 -1.19 3.22 -16.02
C SER A 55 -1.66 4.15 -14.89
N VAL A 56 -0.92 4.26 -13.78
CA VAL A 56 -1.20 5.26 -12.74
C VAL A 56 -1.02 6.68 -13.28
N VAL A 57 0.06 6.95 -14.01
CA VAL A 57 0.30 8.27 -14.61
C VAL A 57 -0.84 8.62 -15.57
N LEU A 58 -1.21 7.71 -16.47
CA LEU A 58 -2.30 7.91 -17.43
C LEU A 58 -3.65 8.10 -16.73
N SER A 59 -3.88 7.45 -15.59
CA SER A 59 -5.12 7.65 -14.82
C SER A 59 -5.26 9.08 -14.29
N HIS A 60 -4.16 9.74 -14.00
CA HIS A 60 -4.14 11.16 -13.63
C HIS A 60 -4.19 12.12 -14.84
N CYS A 61 -3.89 11.61 -16.04
CA CYS A 61 -3.92 12.38 -17.29
C CYS A 61 -5.25 12.25 -18.08
N GLY A 62 -6.29 11.68 -17.50
CA GLY A 62 -7.62 11.60 -18.13
C GLY A 62 -8.12 10.18 -18.43
N ALA A 63 -7.43 9.14 -17.99
CA ALA A 63 -7.85 7.74 -18.10
C ALA A 63 -8.11 7.10 -16.73
N PRO A 64 -9.10 7.58 -15.94
CA PRO A 64 -9.29 7.21 -14.52
C PRO A 64 -9.52 5.70 -14.31
N TRP A 65 -10.02 4.98 -15.31
CA TRP A 65 -10.26 3.52 -15.23
C TRP A 65 -8.97 2.70 -15.09
N LEU A 66 -7.82 3.24 -15.48
CA LEU A 66 -6.52 2.56 -15.35
C LEU A 66 -5.99 2.53 -13.91
N GLY A 67 -6.42 3.47 -13.07
CA GLY A 67 -5.93 3.60 -11.69
C GLY A 67 -6.20 2.37 -10.82
N PRO A 68 -7.45 1.89 -10.67
CA PRO A 68 -7.78 0.73 -9.85
C PRO A 68 -7.04 -0.54 -10.28
N TRP A 69 -6.93 -0.78 -11.59
CA TRP A 69 -6.18 -1.90 -12.13
C TRP A 69 -4.70 -1.83 -11.73
N ALA A 70 -4.07 -0.68 -11.95
CA ALA A 70 -2.66 -0.48 -11.68
C ALA A 70 -2.32 -0.68 -10.18
N ILE A 71 -3.16 -0.16 -9.29
CA ILE A 71 -2.99 -0.32 -7.84
C ILE A 71 -3.12 -1.79 -7.44
N THR A 72 -4.09 -2.52 -7.99
CA THR A 72 -4.26 -3.94 -7.74
C THR A 72 -3.00 -4.73 -8.13
N VAL A 73 -2.42 -4.42 -9.29
CA VAL A 73 -1.16 -5.03 -9.75
C VAL A 73 -0.01 -4.71 -8.80
N PHE A 74 0.12 -3.45 -8.32
CA PHE A 74 1.17 -3.10 -7.35
C PHE A 74 1.03 -3.84 -6.03
N VAL A 75 -0.19 -3.97 -5.50
CA VAL A 75 -0.43 -4.70 -4.24
C VAL A 75 -0.10 -6.17 -4.42
N ALA A 76 -0.58 -6.80 -5.51
CA ALA A 76 -0.31 -8.20 -5.82
C ALA A 76 1.18 -8.49 -5.97
N LEU A 77 1.89 -7.66 -6.76
CA LEU A 77 3.34 -7.79 -6.94
C LEU A 77 4.13 -7.57 -5.66
N SER A 78 3.68 -6.65 -4.81
CA SER A 78 4.33 -6.41 -3.52
C SER A 78 4.20 -7.64 -2.61
N GLY A 79 3.01 -8.23 -2.52
CA GLY A 79 2.77 -9.46 -1.76
C GLY A 79 3.58 -10.63 -2.31
N PHE A 80 3.54 -10.84 -3.63
CA PHE A 80 4.30 -11.90 -4.30
C PHE A 80 5.81 -11.81 -4.02
N LEU A 81 6.41 -10.65 -4.28
CA LEU A 81 7.85 -10.44 -4.05
C LEU A 81 8.24 -10.51 -2.57
N MET A 82 7.33 -10.14 -1.67
CA MET A 82 7.55 -10.33 -0.24
C MET A 82 7.61 -11.82 0.11
N THR A 83 6.66 -12.61 -0.38
CA THR A 83 6.65 -14.05 -0.16
C THR A 83 7.93 -14.69 -0.71
N CYS A 84 8.29 -14.44 -1.96
CA CYS A 84 9.51 -14.99 -2.58
C CYS A 84 10.79 -14.61 -1.81
N ASN A 85 10.91 -13.35 -1.36
CA ASN A 85 12.13 -12.89 -0.68
C ASN A 85 12.27 -13.38 0.77
N TYR A 86 11.16 -13.77 1.41
CA TYR A 86 11.14 -14.12 2.84
C TYR A 86 10.67 -15.55 3.12
N TYR A 87 10.40 -16.34 2.08
CA TYR A 87 9.90 -17.71 2.19
C TYR A 87 10.80 -18.60 3.06
N ASP A 88 12.10 -18.58 2.80
CA ASP A 88 13.11 -19.41 3.47
C ASP A 88 13.72 -18.75 4.72
N ARG A 89 13.27 -17.55 5.07
CA ARG A 89 13.85 -16.84 6.22
C ARG A 89 13.11 -17.24 7.50
N PRO A 90 13.84 -17.49 8.61
CA PRO A 90 13.19 -17.73 9.88
C PRO A 90 12.29 -16.53 10.21
N ARG A 91 11.03 -16.83 10.46
CA ARG A 91 10.06 -15.79 10.85
C ARG A 91 10.56 -15.15 12.15
N THR A 92 10.65 -13.85 12.15
CA THR A 92 10.89 -13.10 13.38
C THR A 92 9.80 -13.45 14.40
N ALA A 93 10.17 -13.52 15.70
CA ALA A 93 9.20 -13.85 16.73
C ALA A 93 7.90 -13.04 16.57
N PRO A 94 6.73 -13.69 16.64
CA PRO A 94 5.46 -13.02 16.46
C PRO A 94 5.27 -11.97 17.56
N GLY A 95 5.13 -10.71 17.17
CA GLY A 95 4.93 -9.62 18.10
C GLY A 95 4.71 -8.28 17.37
N LEU A 96 3.87 -7.43 17.97
CA LEU A 96 3.54 -6.13 17.42
C LEU A 96 4.79 -5.28 17.12
N ARG A 97 5.79 -5.35 17.99
CA ARG A 97 7.05 -4.61 17.84
C ARG A 97 7.84 -5.05 16.60
N SER A 98 7.94 -6.35 16.33
CA SER A 98 8.61 -6.88 15.15
C SER A 98 7.86 -6.52 13.86
N ALA A 99 6.53 -6.59 13.89
CA ALA A 99 5.65 -6.20 12.79
C ALA A 99 5.83 -4.71 12.41
N ILE A 100 5.80 -3.83 13.40
CA ILE A 100 6.02 -2.39 13.19
C ILE A 100 7.44 -2.14 12.68
N ALA A 101 8.46 -2.73 13.28
CA ALA A 101 9.85 -2.56 12.86
C ALA A 101 10.07 -3.03 11.41
N PHE A 102 9.46 -4.14 11.01
CA PHE A 102 9.50 -4.65 9.65
C PHE A 102 8.84 -3.69 8.66
N SER A 103 7.63 -3.22 8.95
CA SER A 103 6.90 -2.23 8.15
C SER A 103 7.71 -0.95 7.99
N LEU A 104 8.22 -0.37 9.07
CA LEU A 104 9.06 0.82 9.04
C LEU A 104 10.32 0.64 8.17
N LYS A 105 10.99 -0.51 8.27
CA LYS A 105 12.16 -0.82 7.44
C LYS A 105 11.82 -0.80 5.94
N LYS A 106 10.61 -1.23 5.56
CA LYS A 106 10.16 -1.24 4.15
C LYS A 106 9.76 0.14 3.66
N ILE A 107 9.07 0.92 4.49
CA ILE A 107 8.56 2.24 4.13
C ILE A 107 9.66 3.31 4.15
N ARG A 108 10.71 3.13 4.94
CA ARG A 108 11.79 4.12 5.13
C ARG A 108 12.31 4.74 3.84
N LYS A 109 12.33 4.00 2.74
CA LYS A 109 12.81 4.50 1.44
C LYS A 109 11.85 5.50 0.78
N LEU A 110 10.55 5.35 1.00
CA LEU A 110 9.50 6.19 0.41
C LEU A 110 9.06 7.32 1.35
N TYR A 111 9.32 7.18 2.63
CA TYR A 111 8.88 8.11 3.66
C TYR A 111 9.43 9.54 3.50
N PRO A 112 10.72 9.77 3.16
CA PRO A 112 11.22 11.12 2.91
C PRO A 112 10.49 11.84 1.77
N LEU A 113 10.21 11.12 0.67
CA LEU A 113 9.45 11.68 -0.45
C LEU A 113 8.02 12.03 -0.02
N HIS A 114 7.38 11.16 0.77
CA HIS A 114 6.06 11.44 1.34
C HIS A 114 6.07 12.73 2.18
N LEU A 115 7.07 12.93 3.05
CA LEU A 115 7.19 14.14 3.87
C LEU A 115 7.37 15.41 3.02
N ILE A 116 8.18 15.35 1.96
CA ILE A 116 8.40 16.49 1.04
C ILE A 116 7.07 16.86 0.36
N MET A 117 6.36 15.87 -0.19
CA MET A 117 5.08 16.11 -0.85
C MET A 117 4.00 16.61 0.11
N MET A 118 3.99 16.09 1.34
CA MET A 118 3.10 16.53 2.39
C MET A 118 3.40 17.98 2.81
N ALA A 119 4.67 18.35 2.94
CA ALA A 119 5.07 19.73 3.25
C ALA A 119 4.64 20.70 2.13
N ALA A 120 4.82 20.32 0.87
CA ALA A 120 4.35 21.12 -0.27
C ALA A 120 2.82 21.31 -0.22
N ALA A 121 2.06 20.24 0.01
CA ALA A 121 0.60 20.31 0.15
C ALA A 121 0.16 21.18 1.34
N LEU A 122 0.87 21.08 2.46
CA LEU A 122 0.61 21.88 3.66
C LEU A 122 0.75 23.38 3.39
N LEU A 123 1.73 23.81 2.56
CA LEU A 123 1.89 25.21 2.18
C LEU A 123 0.65 25.75 1.46
N PHE A 124 0.01 24.95 0.59
CA PHE A 124 -1.24 25.35 -0.10
C PHE A 124 -2.41 25.44 0.89
N VAL A 125 -2.53 24.47 1.81
CA VAL A 125 -3.58 24.50 2.86
C VAL A 125 -3.41 25.70 3.76
N LEU A 126 -2.18 26.03 4.19
CA LEU A 126 -1.89 27.19 5.05
C LEU A 126 -2.23 28.52 4.35
N LYS A 127 -1.94 28.66 3.05
CA LYS A 127 -2.37 29.85 2.29
C LYS A 127 -3.89 30.03 2.33
N GLY A 128 -4.66 28.95 2.13
CA GLY A 128 -6.12 29.00 2.21
C GLY A 128 -6.61 29.37 3.63
N LEU A 129 -5.96 28.83 4.65
CA LEU A 129 -6.31 29.09 6.05
C LEU A 129 -5.97 30.52 6.49
N LEU A 130 -4.90 31.10 5.96
CA LEU A 130 -4.55 32.52 6.18
C LEU A 130 -5.54 33.47 5.49
N ALA A 131 -6.05 33.08 4.31
CA ALA A 131 -7.05 33.87 3.58
C ALA A 131 -8.43 33.85 4.29
N GLN A 132 -8.79 32.73 4.92
CA GLN A 132 -10.03 32.57 5.69
C GLN A 132 -9.76 31.90 7.03
N PRO A 133 -9.34 32.66 8.06
CA PRO A 133 -8.99 32.10 9.36
C PRO A 133 -10.20 31.44 10.04
N SER A 134 -10.06 30.17 10.39
CA SER A 134 -11.10 29.42 11.11
C SER A 134 -10.47 28.48 12.13
N ALA A 135 -10.90 28.54 13.37
CA ALA A 135 -10.44 27.64 14.42
C ALA A 135 -10.70 26.16 14.06
N ARG A 136 -11.86 25.88 13.45
CA ARG A 136 -12.18 24.53 12.96
C ARG A 136 -11.26 24.10 11.82
N GLY A 137 -10.88 25.02 10.93
CA GLY A 137 -9.92 24.78 9.84
C GLY A 137 -8.54 24.43 10.37
N VAL A 138 -8.03 25.17 11.36
CA VAL A 138 -6.74 24.90 12.00
C VAL A 138 -6.75 23.53 12.68
N LEU A 139 -7.77 23.21 13.46
CA LEU A 139 -7.89 21.92 14.13
C LEU A 139 -7.98 20.75 13.12
N SER A 140 -8.76 20.93 12.05
CA SER A 140 -8.86 19.93 10.98
C SER A 140 -7.51 19.70 10.27
N CYS A 141 -6.78 20.76 9.95
CA CYS A 141 -5.46 20.69 9.35
C CYS A 141 -4.46 19.98 10.27
N ALA A 142 -4.45 20.30 11.56
CA ALA A 142 -3.59 19.66 12.56
C ALA A 142 -3.89 18.14 12.67
N ALA A 143 -5.18 17.77 12.74
CA ALA A 143 -5.58 16.36 12.76
C ALA A 143 -5.16 15.61 11.50
N GLN A 144 -5.36 16.19 10.32
CA GLN A 144 -4.93 15.63 9.04
C GLN A 144 -3.42 15.46 8.97
N LEU A 145 -2.66 16.43 9.48
CA LEU A 145 -1.21 16.39 9.53
C LEU A 145 -0.71 15.21 10.40
N VAL A 146 -1.25 15.07 11.61
CA VAL A 146 -0.91 13.96 12.51
C VAL A 146 -1.23 12.62 11.87
N VAL A 147 -2.41 12.45 11.31
CA VAL A 147 -2.84 11.21 10.65
C VAL A 147 -1.95 10.89 9.45
N SER A 148 -1.53 11.90 8.67
CA SER A 148 -0.66 11.72 7.50
C SER A 148 0.77 11.37 7.89
N ILE A 149 1.33 11.97 8.95
CA ILE A 149 2.67 11.64 9.46
C ILE A 149 2.74 10.17 9.87
N PHE A 150 1.72 9.67 10.58
CA PHE A 150 1.68 8.28 11.04
C PHE A 150 1.14 7.28 10.00
N LEU A 151 0.83 7.73 8.78
CA LEU A 151 0.26 6.90 7.71
C LEU A 151 -1.03 6.17 8.14
N LEU A 152 -1.89 6.84 8.88
CA LEU A 152 -3.15 6.29 9.41
C LEU A 152 -4.38 6.68 8.59
N GLN A 153 -4.21 7.33 7.42
CA GLN A 153 -5.30 7.90 6.64
C GLN A 153 -6.38 6.88 6.27
N THR A 154 -5.97 5.65 5.93
CA THR A 154 -6.90 4.59 5.50
C THR A 154 -7.52 3.81 6.65
N TRP A 155 -7.04 4.03 7.88
CA TRP A 155 -7.53 3.34 9.08
C TRP A 155 -8.74 4.04 9.70
N ILE A 156 -8.90 5.34 9.39
CA ILE A 156 -10.02 6.14 9.87
C ILE A 156 -11.14 6.06 8.84
N PRO A 157 -12.35 5.57 9.18
CA PRO A 157 -13.46 5.42 8.25
C PRO A 157 -14.12 6.78 7.93
N SER A 158 -13.33 7.73 7.43
CA SER A 158 -13.81 9.07 7.06
C SER A 158 -13.10 9.53 5.80
N SER A 159 -13.87 9.82 4.75
CA SER A 159 -13.35 10.32 3.47
C SER A 159 -12.51 11.60 3.62
N ARG A 160 -12.74 12.38 4.67
CA ARG A 160 -11.97 13.59 5.01
C ARG A 160 -10.48 13.30 5.24
N PHE A 161 -10.13 12.10 5.72
CA PHE A 161 -8.76 11.72 6.01
C PHE A 161 -8.09 10.91 4.88
N TRP A 162 -8.86 10.22 4.05
CA TRP A 162 -8.30 9.31 3.03
C TRP A 162 -7.39 10.00 2.02
N PHE A 163 -7.78 11.20 1.58
CA PHE A 163 -7.05 11.97 0.57
C PHE A 163 -6.52 13.31 1.11
N CYS A 164 -6.34 13.41 2.45
CA CYS A 164 -5.87 14.64 3.06
C CYS A 164 -4.39 14.91 2.72
N LEU A 165 -4.04 16.19 2.57
CA LEU A 165 -2.70 16.70 2.28
C LEU A 165 -2.09 16.04 1.04
N ASN A 166 -1.38 14.94 1.20
CA ASN A 166 -0.83 14.17 0.09
C ASN A 166 -1.81 13.06 -0.32
N GLY A 167 -2.66 13.34 -1.30
CA GLY A 167 -3.71 12.43 -1.74
C GLY A 167 -3.21 11.07 -2.26
N VAL A 168 -1.95 10.94 -2.65
CA VAL A 168 -1.36 9.66 -3.11
C VAL A 168 -0.92 8.79 -1.92
N ALA A 169 -0.75 9.37 -0.75
CA ALA A 169 -0.21 8.68 0.43
C ALA A 169 -1.15 7.62 1.02
N TRP A 170 -2.43 7.58 0.64
CA TRP A 170 -3.34 6.52 1.04
C TRP A 170 -2.80 5.12 0.67
N TYR A 171 -2.17 5.00 -0.51
CA TYR A 171 -1.53 3.76 -0.92
C TYR A 171 -0.38 3.36 0.01
N LEU A 172 0.43 4.33 0.44
CA LEU A 172 1.53 4.09 1.39
C LEU A 172 1.02 3.63 2.76
N SER A 173 -0.13 4.17 3.20
CA SER A 173 -0.82 3.74 4.42
C SER A 173 -1.28 2.28 4.33
N VAL A 174 -1.89 1.88 3.20
CA VAL A 174 -2.27 0.48 2.94
C VAL A 174 -1.04 -0.44 2.91
N GLN A 175 0.03 -0.03 2.24
CA GLN A 175 1.27 -0.80 2.20
C GLN A 175 1.91 -0.96 3.58
N ALA A 176 1.87 0.08 4.41
CA ALA A 176 2.36 0.02 5.80
C ALA A 176 1.65 -1.07 6.58
N PHE A 177 0.33 -1.15 6.45
CA PHE A 177 -0.49 -2.17 7.07
C PHE A 177 -0.15 -3.57 6.56
N LEU A 178 -0.10 -3.75 5.24
CA LEU A 178 0.22 -5.04 4.65
C LEU A 178 1.60 -5.55 5.10
N TYR A 179 2.58 -4.65 5.21
CA TYR A 179 3.90 -5.01 5.73
C TYR A 179 3.88 -5.32 7.24
N ALA A 180 2.98 -4.73 8.00
CA ALA A 180 2.85 -5.02 9.44
C ALA A 180 2.21 -6.38 9.71
N ILE A 181 1.32 -6.87 8.85
CA ILE A 181 0.66 -8.19 9.02
C ILE A 181 1.43 -9.35 8.38
N PHE A 182 2.49 -9.06 7.62
CA PHE A 182 3.25 -10.07 6.86
C PHE A 182 4.15 -10.98 7.74
N PRO A 183 4.84 -10.50 8.80
CA PRO A 183 5.77 -11.31 9.60
C PRO A 183 5.18 -12.53 10.27
#